data_dccb88c7c0108c23a365343b0d8814c4
#
_entry.id   dccb88c7c0108c23a365343b0d8814c4
#
_cell.length_a   1.000
_cell.length_b   1.000
_cell.length_c   1.000
_cell.angle_alpha   90.00
_cell.angle_beta   90.00
_cell.angle_gamma   90.00
#
_symmetry.space_group_name_H-M   'P 1'
#
loop_
_entity.id
_entity.type
_entity.pdbx_description
1 polymer ?
#
loop_
_entity_poly.entity_id
_entity_poly.type
_entity_poly.pdbx_seq_one_letter_code
_entity_poly.pdbx_strand_id
1 'polypeptide(L)'
;MKTRKRRQDPDAEYNFWQPATDMMSALVYVLLLIIALLGLYLLSDYTGLEEPSSSSEEAASSGWHDDDYDGWHDGGADDDPGDGDGKYDQQIIQTGGGGGGGYDEDGVKAAVFAELIDEETERRIQEAGVRFELYRTDTAHLINGSLQTLNTYYPEKISYREYETTGEGTFYLPEKIWQGSYYFHQLSEPEGYDAAADTYYDVDRMYDWPEPYIVQIRVAPCKNIIRLQMNDAETQQPVGGGTFRVIAAEDIITKDGTVRYTQGQQVDTITCDEAGYGESVELYLGKYTVQQQSSPNYYTTMQQDLDAEVEKKNGSDPELHKIDTEKTKILLNVTDELTSSALEGAVFTVTNRRTGTTQTVATDGSGQIRLTDLDKSTTYLIREQQAPENYRPDDTDHTVIVAADGRIDGAGSTTLDITNRLLRVSISAVDTVLRSNTEGEQLSLYNEQDQLIRSWTSSDSGQLFTDLTEGSYYVVRGKADPANARKYPFTVQDTASTQNWTVPVFTLRSAVALAVLAVVAAGVVWLLVFLWGILARRRKARKAAATQDETFDQNENKS
;
A
#
# COMPACT_ATOMS: atom_id res chain seq x y z
N MET A 1 -109.24 22.29 -6.65
CA MET A 1 -108.12 21.63 -6.07
C MET A 1 -107.63 20.57 -7.11
N LYS A 2 -106.54 20.86 -7.81
CA LYS A 2 -105.99 20.02 -8.92
C LYS A 2 -104.90 19.10 -8.39
N THR A 3 -105.11 17.83 -8.38
CA THR A 3 -104.11 16.79 -8.09
C THR A 3 -103.30 16.51 -9.35
N ARG A 4 -102.00 16.78 -9.26
CA ARG A 4 -101.02 16.51 -10.32
C ARG A 4 -100.62 15.02 -10.30
N LYS A 5 -100.96 14.29 -11.35
CA LYS A 5 -100.51 12.96 -11.61
C LYS A 5 -99.02 13.02 -11.99
N ARG A 6 -98.14 12.29 -11.23
CA ARG A 6 -96.75 12.06 -11.53
C ARG A 6 -96.63 11.03 -12.68
N ARG A 7 -96.04 11.44 -13.78
CA ARG A 7 -95.68 10.53 -14.89
C ARG A 7 -94.59 9.60 -14.40
N GLN A 8 -94.77 8.29 -14.49
CA GLN A 8 -93.76 7.29 -14.40
C GLN A 8 -93.02 7.26 -15.73
N ASP A 9 -91.72 7.42 -15.70
CA ASP A 9 -90.78 7.20 -16.82
C ASP A 9 -90.72 5.72 -17.12
N PRO A 10 -90.91 5.26 -18.40
CA PRO A 10 -90.88 3.86 -18.76
C PRO A 10 -89.46 3.33 -19.12
N ASP A 11 -88.37 4.08 -18.87
CA ASP A 11 -87.00 3.71 -19.30
C ASP A 11 -86.07 3.23 -18.18
N ALA A 12 -86.62 2.69 -17.11
CA ALA A 12 -85.83 1.92 -16.19
C ALA A 12 -85.69 0.47 -16.70
N GLU A 13 -85.09 0.31 -17.87
CA GLU A 13 -84.55 -1.00 -18.25
C GLU A 13 -83.40 -1.33 -17.30
N TYR A 14 -83.62 -2.27 -16.42
CA TYR A 14 -82.60 -2.91 -15.57
C TYR A 14 -81.48 -3.46 -16.46
N ASN A 15 -80.37 -2.76 -16.50
CA ASN A 15 -79.24 -3.08 -17.34
C ASN A 15 -78.58 -4.35 -16.77
N PHE A 16 -79.12 -5.51 -17.09
CA PHE A 16 -78.64 -6.84 -16.68
C PHE A 16 -77.15 -7.08 -17.05
N TRP A 17 -76.59 -6.25 -17.93
CA TRP A 17 -75.23 -6.37 -18.41
C TRP A 17 -74.19 -5.56 -17.60
N GLN A 18 -74.59 -4.64 -16.77
CA GLN A 18 -73.69 -3.86 -15.97
C GLN A 18 -72.95 -4.74 -14.94
N PRO A 19 -73.62 -5.65 -14.21
CA PRO A 19 -72.89 -6.58 -13.32
C PRO A 19 -71.99 -7.56 -14.06
N ALA A 20 -72.33 -7.96 -15.28
CA ALA A 20 -71.52 -8.90 -16.06
C ALA A 20 -70.28 -8.27 -16.68
N THR A 21 -70.35 -6.97 -17.09
CA THR A 21 -69.17 -6.22 -17.55
C THR A 21 -68.25 -5.83 -16.39
N ASP A 22 -68.80 -5.54 -15.22
CA ASP A 22 -68.04 -5.27 -14.03
C ASP A 22 -67.29 -6.52 -13.53
N MET A 23 -67.98 -7.69 -13.58
CA MET A 23 -67.34 -8.97 -13.23
C MET A 23 -66.26 -9.40 -14.24
N MET A 24 -66.46 -9.15 -15.54
CA MET A 24 -65.41 -9.40 -16.55
C MET A 24 -64.25 -8.42 -16.42
N SER A 25 -64.50 -7.17 -16.14
CA SER A 25 -63.46 -6.16 -15.86
C SER A 25 -62.65 -6.54 -14.60
N ALA A 26 -63.33 -6.94 -13.53
CA ALA A 26 -62.67 -7.44 -12.32
C ALA A 26 -61.79 -8.66 -12.56
N LEU A 27 -62.24 -9.59 -13.39
CA LEU A 27 -61.50 -10.81 -13.76
C LEU A 27 -60.26 -10.49 -14.61
N VAL A 28 -60.36 -9.52 -15.53
CA VAL A 28 -59.22 -9.01 -16.30
C VAL A 28 -58.23 -8.29 -15.40
N TYR A 29 -58.68 -7.47 -14.44
CA TYR A 29 -57.78 -6.84 -13.48
C TYR A 29 -57.06 -7.83 -12.57
N VAL A 30 -57.74 -8.86 -12.08
CA VAL A 30 -57.13 -9.94 -11.30
C VAL A 30 -56.11 -10.71 -12.13
N LEU A 31 -56.39 -10.96 -13.39
CA LEU A 31 -55.42 -11.64 -14.29
C LEU A 31 -54.18 -10.78 -14.56
N LEU A 32 -54.39 -9.47 -14.79
CA LEU A 32 -53.27 -8.53 -14.96
C LEU A 32 -52.46 -8.38 -13.69
N LEU A 33 -53.09 -8.40 -12.51
CA LEU A 33 -52.39 -8.37 -11.22
C LEU A 33 -51.55 -9.65 -10.99
N ILE A 34 -52.07 -10.81 -11.35
CA ILE A 34 -51.36 -12.09 -11.29
C ILE A 34 -50.17 -12.07 -12.25
N ILE A 35 -50.33 -11.55 -13.46
CA ILE A 35 -49.22 -11.42 -14.43
C ILE A 35 -48.16 -10.42 -13.91
N ALA A 36 -48.58 -9.31 -13.31
CA ALA A 36 -47.65 -8.34 -12.71
C ALA A 36 -46.90 -8.93 -11.52
N LEU A 37 -47.59 -9.67 -10.63
CA LEU A 37 -46.95 -10.37 -9.51
C LEU A 37 -46.00 -11.48 -9.94
N LEU A 38 -46.34 -12.22 -10.97
CA LEU A 38 -45.46 -13.23 -11.59
C LEU A 38 -44.24 -12.54 -12.25
N GLY A 39 -44.43 -11.40 -12.90
CA GLY A 39 -43.36 -10.60 -13.46
C GLY A 39 -42.40 -10.07 -12.37
N LEU A 40 -42.95 -9.56 -11.25
CA LEU A 40 -42.17 -9.12 -10.08
C LEU A 40 -41.44 -10.29 -9.40
N TYR A 41 -42.08 -11.44 -9.29
CA TYR A 41 -41.47 -12.65 -8.74
C TYR A 41 -40.30 -13.13 -9.60
N LEU A 42 -40.45 -13.14 -10.92
CA LEU A 42 -39.37 -13.49 -11.85
C LEU A 42 -38.26 -12.41 -11.89
N LEU A 43 -38.59 -11.13 -11.62
CA LEU A 43 -37.56 -10.08 -11.51
C LEU A 43 -36.79 -10.17 -10.18
N SER A 44 -37.44 -10.59 -9.09
CA SER A 44 -36.76 -10.72 -7.79
C SER A 44 -35.74 -11.87 -7.76
N ASP A 45 -35.95 -12.90 -8.57
CA ASP A 45 -34.98 -13.99 -8.76
C ASP A 45 -33.77 -13.56 -9.62
N TYR A 46 -33.89 -12.43 -10.33
CA TYR A 46 -32.85 -11.93 -11.24
C TYR A 46 -32.00 -10.78 -10.67
N THR A 47 -32.39 -10.22 -9.53
CA THR A 47 -31.66 -9.13 -8.87
C THR A 47 -31.21 -9.54 -7.48
N GLY A 48 -30.19 -10.37 -7.42
CA GLY A 48 -29.34 -10.50 -6.25
C GLY A 48 -28.46 -9.25 -6.13
N LEU A 49 -29.03 -8.18 -5.56
CA LEU A 49 -28.27 -6.99 -5.20
C LEU A 49 -27.86 -7.13 -3.73
N GLU A 50 -26.57 -7.32 -3.53
CA GLU A 50 -25.91 -7.13 -2.24
C GLU A 50 -26.09 -5.67 -1.78
N GLU A 51 -26.59 -5.48 -0.58
CA GLU A 51 -26.61 -4.18 0.07
C GLU A 51 -25.20 -3.84 0.58
N PRO A 52 -24.71 -2.60 0.39
CA PRO A 52 -23.48 -2.16 1.01
C PRO A 52 -23.73 -1.79 2.47
N SER A 53 -23.00 -2.43 3.36
CA SER A 53 -22.93 -2.08 4.78
C SER A 53 -22.32 -0.69 4.96
N SER A 54 -23.09 0.24 5.49
CA SER A 54 -22.64 1.54 5.98
C SER A 54 -22.00 1.36 7.35
N SER A 55 -20.69 1.58 7.44
CA SER A 55 -20.04 1.90 8.70
C SER A 55 -19.89 3.41 8.81
N SER A 56 -20.59 3.97 9.76
CA SER A 56 -20.47 5.34 10.21
C SER A 56 -19.19 5.55 10.99
N GLU A 57 -18.33 6.44 10.53
CA GLU A 57 -17.28 7.03 11.36
C GLU A 57 -17.77 8.38 11.90
N GLU A 58 -17.84 8.46 13.20
CA GLU A 58 -18.00 9.70 13.94
C GLU A 58 -16.70 10.49 13.93
N ALA A 59 -16.80 11.71 13.44
CA ALA A 59 -15.78 12.74 13.59
C ALA A 59 -15.95 13.41 14.96
N ALA A 60 -14.92 13.35 15.78
CA ALA A 60 -14.81 14.18 16.98
C ALA A 60 -13.95 15.40 16.68
N SER A 61 -14.60 16.52 16.70
CA SER A 61 -14.04 17.87 16.69
C SER A 61 -13.75 18.33 18.12
N SER A 62 -12.60 18.99 18.33
CA SER A 62 -12.44 20.06 19.33
C SER A 62 -11.13 20.76 18.98
N GLY A 63 -11.00 22.00 18.70
CA GLY A 63 -11.76 23.14 19.21
C GLY A 63 -10.85 23.99 20.07
N TRP A 64 -10.46 25.15 19.51
CA TRP A 64 -10.16 26.42 20.17
C TRP A 64 -8.91 26.49 21.08
N HIS A 65 -8.00 27.41 20.96
CA HIS A 65 -8.13 28.85 21.28
C HIS A 65 -7.00 29.69 20.68
N ASP A 66 -7.43 30.78 20.09
CA ASP A 66 -6.69 32.03 19.96
C ASP A 66 -6.34 32.56 21.35
N ASP A 67 -5.22 33.24 21.47
CA ASP A 67 -5.17 34.50 22.20
C ASP A 67 -3.98 35.34 21.74
N ASP A 68 -4.34 36.51 21.24
CA ASP A 68 -3.55 37.68 20.97
C ASP A 68 -2.72 38.12 22.17
N TYR A 69 -1.53 38.66 21.97
CA TYR A 69 -1.11 39.89 22.66
C TYR A 69 -0.11 40.70 21.82
N ASP A 70 -0.60 41.86 21.43
CA ASP A 70 0.13 42.99 20.89
C ASP A 70 1.18 43.55 21.87
N GLY A 71 2.19 44.22 21.36
CA GLY A 71 2.89 45.22 22.11
C GLY A 71 4.29 45.59 21.66
N TRP A 72 4.41 46.42 20.67
CA TRP A 72 5.11 47.72 20.56
C TRP A 72 6.46 47.90 21.28
N HIS A 73 7.53 48.20 20.60
CA HIS A 73 8.19 49.48 20.26
C HIS A 73 9.61 49.20 19.73
N ASP A 74 9.92 49.58 18.55
CA ASP A 74 10.43 50.86 18.01
C ASP A 74 11.79 51.33 18.57
N GLY A 75 12.72 51.56 17.65
CA GLY A 75 13.99 52.24 17.87
C GLY A 75 15.15 51.50 17.21
N GLY A 76 15.42 51.66 16.04
CA GLY A 76 16.06 52.63 15.22
C GLY A 76 17.58 52.61 15.34
N ALA A 77 18.15 52.59 14.14
CA ALA A 77 19.46 53.13 13.74
C ALA A 77 20.58 52.10 13.50
N ASP A 78 20.80 51.91 12.22
CA ASP A 78 22.06 52.12 11.49
C ASP A 78 23.37 51.84 12.28
N ASP A 79 24.19 50.89 11.73
CA ASP A 79 25.47 51.30 11.16
C ASP A 79 26.36 50.09 10.84
N ASP A 80 26.80 50.07 9.58
CA ASP A 80 28.12 49.83 9.03
C ASP A 80 28.92 48.58 9.46
N PRO A 81 29.26 47.69 8.53
CA PRO A 81 30.24 46.66 8.78
C PRO A 81 31.64 47.25 8.68
N GLY A 82 32.15 47.66 9.85
CA GLY A 82 33.53 48.07 10.02
C GLY A 82 34.45 46.86 10.03
N ASP A 83 35.38 46.87 9.10
CA ASP A 83 36.64 46.14 9.10
C ASP A 83 37.32 46.28 10.49
N GLY A 84 37.21 45.26 11.30
CA GLY A 84 37.83 45.22 12.61
C GLY A 84 39.04 44.31 12.60
N ASP A 85 40.19 44.89 12.28
CA ASP A 85 41.47 44.37 12.73
C ASP A 85 41.34 43.90 14.19
N GLY A 86 41.65 42.62 14.42
CA GLY A 86 41.62 42.01 15.74
C GLY A 86 42.58 42.67 16.73
N LYS A 87 42.11 43.75 17.31
CA LYS A 87 42.70 44.26 18.54
C LYS A 87 41.99 43.59 19.68
N TYR A 88 42.70 42.71 20.32
CA TYR A 88 42.34 42.13 21.61
C TYR A 88 41.96 43.25 22.57
N ASP A 89 40.68 43.34 22.90
CA ASP A 89 40.20 44.22 23.95
C ASP A 89 40.67 43.62 25.29
N GLN A 90 41.79 44.11 25.73
CA GLN A 90 42.36 43.79 27.04
C GLN A 90 41.45 44.43 28.09
N GLN A 91 40.42 43.75 28.53
CA GLN A 91 39.88 44.03 29.85
C GLN A 91 40.94 43.65 30.91
N ILE A 92 41.91 44.52 31.06
CA ILE A 92 42.77 44.50 32.21
C ILE A 92 41.87 44.79 33.38
N ILE A 93 41.53 43.80 34.16
CA ILE A 93 41.01 44.03 35.50
C ILE A 93 42.17 44.67 36.30
N GLN A 94 42.15 45.99 36.33
CA GLN A 94 42.99 46.73 37.26
C GLN A 94 42.48 46.44 38.67
N THR A 95 42.99 45.37 39.26
CA THR A 95 42.97 45.32 40.74
C THR A 95 43.89 46.37 41.25
N GLY A 96 43.29 47.51 41.64
CA GLY A 96 44.00 48.56 42.35
C GLY A 96 44.49 47.99 43.66
N GLY A 97 45.74 47.77 43.74
CA GLY A 97 46.46 47.45 44.93
C GLY A 97 47.75 48.23 44.90
N GLY A 98 47.68 49.43 45.42
CA GLY A 98 48.90 50.19 45.71
C GLY A 98 49.68 49.53 46.81
N GLY A 99 50.95 49.49 46.66
CA GLY A 99 51.81 49.26 47.82
C GLY A 99 53.08 48.51 47.52
N GLY A 100 54.15 49.30 47.56
CA GLY A 100 55.44 48.88 48.06
C GLY A 100 56.23 47.85 47.28
N GLY A 101 57.13 48.31 46.45
CA GLY A 101 58.18 47.48 45.86
C GLY A 101 59.00 46.80 46.94
N GLY A 102 58.78 45.53 47.06
CA GLY A 102 59.72 44.54 47.51
C GLY A 102 59.94 43.62 46.33
N TYR A 103 61.13 43.71 45.79
CA TYR A 103 61.61 42.62 44.91
C TYR A 103 61.76 41.42 45.82
N ASP A 104 60.79 40.50 45.73
CA ASP A 104 60.95 39.21 46.33
C ASP A 104 62.04 38.50 45.48
N GLU A 105 63.20 38.26 46.09
CA GLU A 105 64.38 37.66 45.46
C GLU A 105 64.15 36.23 45.02
N ASP A 106 62.97 35.64 45.27
CA ASP A 106 62.75 34.24 45.21
C ASP A 106 61.89 33.74 44.02
N GLY A 107 61.62 34.54 43.00
CA GLY A 107 61.02 33.92 41.81
C GLY A 107 60.18 34.84 40.93
N VAL A 108 59.99 34.42 39.72
CA VAL A 108 59.17 35.06 38.70
C VAL A 108 57.71 34.53 38.78
N LYS A 109 56.81 35.52 38.74
CA LYS A 109 55.38 35.22 38.64
C LYS A 109 54.86 35.57 37.25
N ALA A 110 54.12 34.67 36.63
CA ALA A 110 53.52 34.90 35.36
C ALA A 110 51.98 34.97 35.46
N ALA A 111 51.37 35.83 34.66
CA ALA A 111 49.97 35.72 34.33
C ALA A 111 49.83 34.61 33.34
N VAL A 112 48.76 33.79 33.47
CA VAL A 112 48.50 32.66 32.56
C VAL A 112 47.17 32.91 31.86
N PHE A 113 47.18 32.76 30.57
CA PHE A 113 46.04 32.76 29.68
C PHE A 113 45.89 31.39 29.03
N ALA A 114 44.75 30.79 29.15
CA ALA A 114 44.46 29.49 28.54
C ALA A 114 43.39 29.63 27.44
N GLU A 115 43.58 28.89 26.40
CA GLU A 115 42.65 28.83 25.29
C GLU A 115 42.40 27.36 24.85
N LEU A 116 41.12 27.06 24.52
CA LEU A 116 40.73 25.81 23.96
C LEU A 116 40.99 25.80 22.46
N ILE A 117 41.70 24.80 21.99
CA ILE A 117 42.06 24.64 20.57
C ILE A 117 41.59 23.31 20.05
N ASP A 118 40.87 23.34 18.93
CA ASP A 118 40.54 22.12 18.16
C ASP A 118 41.85 21.51 17.62
N GLU A 119 42.10 20.25 17.94
CA GLU A 119 43.36 19.56 17.62
C GLU A 119 43.59 19.42 16.13
N GLU A 120 42.50 19.30 15.32
CA GLU A 120 42.59 19.09 13.87
C GLU A 120 42.75 20.39 13.07
N THR A 121 42.13 21.47 13.54
CA THR A 121 42.09 22.73 12.79
C THR A 121 43.00 23.80 13.34
N GLU A 122 43.52 23.61 14.55
CA GLU A 122 44.30 24.60 15.29
C GLU A 122 43.53 25.91 15.57
N ARG A 123 42.17 25.84 15.48
CA ARG A 123 41.31 27.00 15.75
C ARG A 123 40.76 26.92 17.14
N ARG A 124 40.44 28.12 17.68
CA ARG A 124 39.86 28.23 18.99
C ARG A 124 38.43 27.71 19.04
N ILE A 125 38.13 26.89 20.02
CA ILE A 125 36.78 26.38 20.30
C ILE A 125 36.06 27.47 21.12
N GLN A 126 34.93 27.96 20.59
CA GLN A 126 34.14 29.03 21.19
C GLN A 126 33.04 28.45 22.07
N GLU A 127 33.36 28.17 23.32
CA GLU A 127 32.40 27.59 24.28
C GLU A 127 32.68 28.10 25.70
N ALA A 128 31.62 28.56 26.36
CA ALA A 128 31.64 28.99 27.76
C ALA A 128 31.37 27.82 28.71
N GLY A 129 31.90 27.92 29.94
CA GLY A 129 31.56 27.00 31.02
C GLY A 129 32.31 25.67 31.00
N VAL A 130 33.30 25.50 30.14
CA VAL A 130 34.22 24.35 30.21
C VAL A 130 35.15 24.57 31.40
N ARG A 131 35.17 23.61 32.33
CA ARG A 131 35.83 23.74 33.62
C ARG A 131 37.15 22.99 33.65
N PHE A 132 38.13 23.64 34.32
CA PHE A 132 39.49 23.14 34.51
C PHE A 132 39.93 23.32 35.94
N GLU A 133 40.76 22.40 36.42
CA GLU A 133 41.47 22.52 37.69
C GLU A 133 42.99 22.61 37.42
N LEU A 134 43.67 23.52 38.13
CA LEU A 134 45.12 23.70 38.02
C LEU A 134 45.86 22.87 39.06
N TYR A 135 46.87 22.15 38.61
CA TYR A 135 47.78 21.37 39.44
C TYR A 135 49.22 21.83 39.25
N ARG A 136 50.00 21.67 40.30
CA ARG A 136 51.46 21.88 40.26
C ARG A 136 52.19 20.56 40.41
N THR A 137 53.21 20.31 39.56
CA THR A 137 53.94 19.05 39.49
C THR A 137 55.33 19.10 40.06
N ASP A 138 55.94 20.28 40.10
CA ASP A 138 57.30 20.39 40.63
C ASP A 138 57.33 20.22 42.14
N THR A 139 58.26 19.43 42.61
CA THR A 139 58.41 19.11 44.04
C THR A 139 59.48 19.92 44.71
N ALA A 140 60.10 20.79 43.96
CA ALA A 140 61.37 21.37 44.41
C ALA A 140 61.31 22.17 45.71
N HIS A 141 60.13 22.65 46.04
CA HIS A 141 60.01 23.46 47.26
C HIS A 141 58.75 23.27 48.07
N LEU A 142 57.81 22.51 47.58
CA LEU A 142 56.55 22.39 48.30
C LEU A 142 55.68 21.23 47.76
N ILE A 143 54.83 20.88 48.12
CA ILE A 143 53.68 20.09 48.02
C ILE A 143 53.20 20.01 46.58
N ASN A 144 53.45 18.91 46.00
CA ASN A 144 52.76 18.55 44.77
C ASN A 144 51.29 18.55 45.02
N GLY A 145 50.53 19.09 44.10
CA GLY A 145 49.12 18.96 44.23
C GLY A 145 48.31 20.07 43.59
N SER A 146 47.01 19.88 43.68
CA SER A 146 46.01 20.82 43.22
C SER A 146 46.17 22.20 43.89
N LEU A 147 45.55 23.20 43.31
CA LEU A 147 45.40 24.53 43.93
C LEU A 147 44.91 24.47 45.37
N GLN A 148 44.14 23.45 45.72
CA GLN A 148 43.69 23.24 47.08
C GLN A 148 44.86 23.05 48.05
N THR A 149 45.86 22.30 47.65
CA THR A 149 47.08 22.10 48.45
C THR A 149 47.92 23.39 48.49
N LEU A 150 48.07 24.08 47.36
CA LEU A 150 48.70 25.37 47.31
C LEU A 150 48.00 26.41 48.21
N ASN A 151 46.68 26.44 48.20
CA ASN A 151 45.88 27.29 49.08
C ASN A 151 46.01 26.95 50.55
N THR A 152 46.33 25.74 50.91
CA THR A 152 46.59 25.35 52.31
C THR A 152 47.87 25.97 52.83
N TYR A 153 48.87 26.08 51.98
CA TYR A 153 50.14 26.65 52.33
C TYR A 153 50.29 28.14 52.01
N TYR A 154 49.52 28.64 51.01
CA TYR A 154 49.52 30.04 50.59
C TYR A 154 48.07 30.58 50.42
N PRO A 155 47.25 30.53 51.49
CA PRO A 155 45.82 30.80 51.39
C PRO A 155 45.48 32.21 50.91
N GLU A 156 46.43 33.15 51.12
CA GLU A 156 46.24 34.56 50.74
C GLU A 156 46.62 34.82 49.26
N LYS A 157 47.24 33.86 48.57
CA LYS A 157 47.81 34.05 47.22
C LYS A 157 47.08 33.38 46.10
N ILE A 158 46.25 32.40 46.40
CA ILE A 158 45.48 31.66 45.39
C ILE A 158 44.04 31.46 45.85
N SER A 159 43.13 32.20 45.22
CA SER A 159 41.73 32.26 45.65
C SER A 159 40.85 31.29 44.90
N TYR A 160 41.32 30.76 43.80
CA TYR A 160 40.48 29.96 42.87
C TYR A 160 41.05 28.57 42.70
N ARG A 161 40.12 27.60 42.58
CA ARG A 161 40.43 26.18 42.37
C ARG A 161 40.08 25.71 41.00
N GLU A 162 38.99 26.23 40.48
CA GLU A 162 38.43 25.87 39.20
C GLU A 162 38.34 27.11 38.33
N TYR A 163 38.57 26.89 37.05
CA TYR A 163 38.50 27.93 36.03
C TYR A 163 37.48 27.51 34.99
N GLU A 164 36.73 28.45 34.46
CA GLU A 164 35.74 28.24 33.43
C GLU A 164 36.06 29.08 32.21
N THR A 165 35.85 28.51 31.03
CA THR A 165 36.00 29.25 29.77
C THR A 165 34.92 30.31 29.64
N THR A 166 35.26 31.42 29.01
CA THR A 166 34.33 32.41 28.47
C THR A 166 33.71 31.92 27.17
N GLY A 167 32.75 32.67 26.58
CA GLY A 167 32.19 32.38 25.27
C GLY A 167 33.20 32.31 24.13
N GLU A 168 34.37 32.92 24.34
CA GLU A 168 35.50 32.87 23.41
C GLU A 168 36.35 31.59 23.57
N GLY A 169 35.99 30.69 24.48
CA GLY A 169 36.78 29.49 24.76
C GLY A 169 38.09 29.75 25.49
N THR A 170 38.15 30.81 26.27
CA THR A 170 39.39 31.28 26.94
C THR A 170 39.14 31.55 28.39
N PHE A 171 40.20 31.49 29.20
CA PHE A 171 40.19 32.01 30.57
C PHE A 171 41.55 32.54 30.99
N TYR A 172 41.53 33.50 31.91
CA TYR A 172 42.72 33.98 32.60
C TYR A 172 42.74 33.47 34.03
N LEU A 173 43.95 33.14 34.54
CA LEU A 173 44.10 32.97 35.96
C LEU A 173 43.94 34.34 36.64
N PRO A 174 43.12 34.44 37.68
CA PRO A 174 42.87 35.74 38.34
C PRO A 174 44.11 36.30 39.07
N GLU A 175 45.03 35.37 39.36
CA GLU A 175 46.29 35.76 40.04
C GLU A 175 47.48 35.22 39.24
N LYS A 176 48.64 35.96 39.37
CA LYS A 176 49.89 35.46 38.80
C LYS A 176 50.39 34.29 39.61
N ILE A 177 50.81 33.23 38.96
CA ILE A 177 51.37 32.02 39.56
C ILE A 177 52.92 32.10 39.59
N TRP A 178 53.51 31.40 40.54
CA TRP A 178 54.93 31.29 40.67
C TRP A 178 55.58 30.48 39.56
N GLN A 179 56.88 30.73 39.37
CA GLN A 179 57.70 29.82 38.56
C GLN A 179 57.55 28.38 39.03
N GLY A 180 57.40 27.43 38.07
CA GLY A 180 57.22 26.01 38.33
C GLY A 180 56.56 25.30 37.19
N SER A 181 56.38 23.98 37.35
CA SER A 181 55.72 23.12 36.39
C SER A 181 54.29 22.85 36.81
N TYR A 182 53.37 23.07 35.91
CA TYR A 182 51.92 22.98 36.12
C TYR A 182 51.23 22.17 35.03
N TYR A 183 49.99 21.74 35.30
CA TYR A 183 49.09 21.25 34.30
C TYR A 183 47.65 21.64 34.60
N PHE A 184 46.87 21.78 33.53
CA PHE A 184 45.43 21.87 33.59
C PHE A 184 44.82 20.50 33.45
N HIS A 185 43.94 20.12 34.38
CA HIS A 185 43.09 18.94 34.32
C HIS A 185 41.68 19.39 33.96
N GLN A 186 41.11 18.78 32.92
CA GLN A 186 39.78 19.11 32.45
C GLN A 186 38.70 18.42 33.32
N LEU A 187 37.75 19.22 33.85
CA LEU A 187 36.63 18.74 34.67
C LEU A 187 35.33 18.53 33.88
N SER A 188 35.15 19.25 32.77
CA SER A 188 34.02 19.12 31.87
C SER A 188 34.47 19.24 30.42
N GLU A 189 33.84 18.45 29.53
CA GLU A 189 34.16 18.42 28.11
C GLU A 189 33.40 19.50 27.35
N PRO A 190 33.98 20.09 26.29
CA PRO A 190 33.23 20.92 25.37
C PRO A 190 32.21 20.10 24.62
N GLU A 191 31.10 20.72 24.25
CA GLU A 191 30.06 20.03 23.45
C GLU A 191 30.62 19.60 22.09
N GLY A 192 30.49 18.29 21.78
CA GLY A 192 30.99 17.71 20.53
C GLY A 192 32.49 17.44 20.51
N TYR A 193 33.17 17.51 21.64
CA TYR A 193 34.59 17.18 21.77
C TYR A 193 34.83 16.11 22.84
N ASP A 194 35.96 15.44 22.74
CA ASP A 194 36.44 14.49 23.73
C ASP A 194 37.11 15.24 24.92
N ALA A 195 37.37 14.53 25.99
CA ALA A 195 38.13 15.10 27.11
C ALA A 195 39.57 15.37 26.68
N ALA A 196 40.08 16.56 27.00
CA ALA A 196 41.49 16.83 26.82
C ALA A 196 42.36 15.98 27.78
N ALA A 197 43.52 15.56 27.30
CA ALA A 197 44.56 15.11 28.20
C ALA A 197 45.08 16.25 29.07
N ASP A 198 45.64 15.90 30.24
CA ASP A 198 46.28 16.89 31.10
C ASP A 198 47.29 17.72 30.30
N THR A 199 47.12 19.05 30.32
CA THR A 199 47.96 19.97 29.55
C THR A 199 49.05 20.55 30.42
N TYR A 200 50.29 20.11 30.22
CA TYR A 200 51.46 20.49 30.99
C TYR A 200 52.12 21.73 30.42
N TYR A 201 52.59 22.61 31.29
CA TYR A 201 53.35 23.80 30.93
C TYR A 201 54.29 24.25 32.08
N ASP A 202 55.37 24.96 31.72
CA ASP A 202 56.35 25.47 32.65
C ASP A 202 56.35 26.98 32.64
N VAL A 203 56.26 27.57 33.82
CA VAL A 203 56.54 29.01 34.06
C VAL A 203 57.99 29.10 34.49
N ASP A 204 58.85 29.55 33.59
CA ASP A 204 60.30 29.61 33.83
C ASP A 204 60.80 31.02 34.19
N ARG A 205 62.06 31.11 34.54
CA ARG A 205 62.72 32.38 34.93
C ARG A 205 62.99 33.31 33.75
N MET A 206 62.89 32.83 32.55
CA MET A 206 63.19 33.58 31.34
C MET A 206 61.90 34.20 30.72
N TYR A 207 60.77 34.02 31.43
CA TYR A 207 59.49 34.54 30.92
C TYR A 207 59.50 36.09 30.97
N ASP A 208 59.34 36.69 29.79
CA ASP A 208 59.39 38.14 29.59
C ASP A 208 58.03 38.77 29.89
N TRP A 209 57.91 39.35 31.07
CA TRP A 209 56.74 40.10 31.50
C TRP A 209 56.69 41.45 30.75
N PRO A 210 55.53 41.96 30.17
CA PRO A 210 54.17 41.85 30.77
C PRO A 210 53.20 40.96 30.10
N GLU A 211 53.55 40.20 29.06
CA GLU A 211 52.62 39.33 28.34
C GLU A 211 52.25 38.11 29.18
N PRO A 212 50.99 37.61 29.06
CA PRO A 212 50.60 36.37 29.72
C PRO A 212 51.29 35.18 29.10
N TYR A 213 51.56 34.14 29.89
CA TYR A 213 51.96 32.83 29.39
C TYR A 213 50.73 32.17 28.73
N ILE A 214 50.80 31.87 27.45
CA ILE A 214 49.66 31.29 26.68
C ILE A 214 49.74 29.76 26.74
N VAL A 215 48.71 29.15 27.27
CA VAL A 215 48.55 27.70 27.32
C VAL A 215 47.43 27.27 26.36
N GLN A 216 47.76 26.49 25.35
CA GLN A 216 46.82 25.91 24.41
C GLN A 216 46.38 24.53 24.88
N ILE A 217 45.13 24.42 25.26
CA ILE A 217 44.51 23.15 25.65
C ILE A 217 43.86 22.53 24.40
N ARG A 218 44.45 21.46 23.89
CA ARG A 218 44.04 20.81 22.65
C ARG A 218 43.00 19.73 22.92
N VAL A 219 41.90 19.78 22.20
CA VAL A 219 40.78 18.84 22.32
C VAL A 219 40.39 18.29 20.93
N ALA A 220 40.19 16.99 20.85
CA ALA A 220 39.78 16.34 19.62
C ALA A 220 38.27 16.41 19.44
N PRO A 221 37.75 16.70 18.23
CA PRO A 221 36.31 16.61 17.96
C PRO A 221 35.85 15.16 18.06
N CYS A 222 34.71 14.94 18.71
CA CYS A 222 34.10 13.63 18.82
C CYS A 222 33.70 13.08 17.47
N LYS A 223 33.99 11.80 17.29
CA LYS A 223 33.57 11.02 16.11
C LYS A 223 32.97 9.69 16.52
N ASN A 224 32.09 9.19 15.70
CA ASN A 224 31.52 7.86 15.86
C ASN A 224 31.15 7.27 14.48
N ILE A 225 30.66 6.04 14.45
CA ILE A 225 30.36 5.33 13.23
C ILE A 225 28.85 5.05 13.08
N ILE A 226 28.40 4.86 11.86
CA ILE A 226 27.08 4.32 11.53
C ILE A 226 27.21 2.83 11.27
N ARG A 227 26.38 2.01 11.91
CA ARG A 227 26.35 0.55 11.75
C ARG A 227 25.08 0.12 11.06
N LEU A 228 25.23 -0.75 10.06
CA LEU A 228 24.13 -1.30 9.29
C LEU A 228 24.10 -2.82 9.40
N GLN A 229 22.89 -3.38 9.47
CA GLN A 229 22.65 -4.82 9.34
C GLN A 229 21.56 -5.06 8.30
N MET A 230 21.93 -5.61 7.15
CA MET A 230 21.02 -5.92 6.08
C MET A 230 20.52 -7.37 6.18
N ASN A 231 19.20 -7.56 6.17
CA ASN A 231 18.56 -8.87 6.26
C ASN A 231 17.53 -9.04 5.14
N ASP A 232 17.25 -10.29 4.80
CA ASP A 232 16.11 -10.68 3.97
C ASP A 232 14.80 -10.42 4.74
N ALA A 233 13.89 -9.66 4.16
CA ALA A 233 12.65 -9.22 4.82
C ALA A 233 11.74 -10.38 5.25
N GLU A 234 11.80 -11.53 4.56
CA GLU A 234 10.94 -12.68 4.87
C GLU A 234 11.59 -13.66 5.84
N THR A 235 12.86 -13.97 5.62
CA THR A 235 13.58 -15.01 6.37
C THR A 235 14.37 -14.47 7.54
N GLN A 236 14.60 -13.15 7.58
CA GLN A 236 15.47 -12.45 8.53
C GLN A 236 16.92 -12.99 8.53
N GLN A 237 17.31 -13.66 7.46
CA GLN A 237 18.70 -14.09 7.28
C GLN A 237 19.56 -12.93 6.78
N PRO A 238 20.83 -12.86 7.19
CA PRO A 238 21.76 -11.84 6.71
C PRO A 238 21.90 -11.86 5.18
N VAL A 239 22.02 -10.67 4.58
CA VAL A 239 22.20 -10.48 3.13
C VAL A 239 23.38 -9.58 2.88
N GLY A 240 24.48 -10.14 2.35
CA GLY A 240 25.71 -9.40 2.06
C GLY A 240 25.74 -8.73 0.69
N GLY A 241 26.71 -7.81 0.49
CA GLY A 241 26.99 -7.19 -0.80
C GLY A 241 26.17 -5.94 -1.14
N GLY A 242 25.34 -5.44 -0.22
CA GLY A 242 24.69 -4.12 -0.37
C GLY A 242 25.68 -2.98 -0.22
N THR A 243 25.57 -1.92 -1.02
CA THR A 243 26.40 -0.71 -0.90
C THR A 243 25.53 0.50 -0.60
N PHE A 244 25.99 1.33 0.34
CA PHE A 244 25.24 2.49 0.83
C PHE A 244 26.15 3.71 0.85
N ARG A 245 25.71 4.83 0.31
CA ARG A 245 26.41 6.10 0.47
C ARG A 245 25.87 6.83 1.69
N VAL A 246 26.77 7.43 2.45
CA VAL A 246 26.48 8.26 3.60
C VAL A 246 26.60 9.72 3.18
N ILE A 247 25.56 10.50 3.40
CA ILE A 247 25.45 11.90 2.98
C ILE A 247 25.15 12.73 4.21
N ALA A 248 25.85 13.86 4.38
CA ALA A 248 25.52 14.83 5.44
C ALA A 248 24.11 15.40 5.19
N ALA A 249 23.19 15.23 6.14
CA ALA A 249 21.82 15.73 6.04
C ALA A 249 21.71 17.23 6.33
N GLU A 250 22.72 17.81 7.00
CA GLU A 250 22.85 19.22 7.35
C GLU A 250 24.31 19.65 7.25
N ASP A 251 24.58 20.95 7.35
CA ASP A 251 25.97 21.43 7.52
C ASP A 251 26.45 21.03 8.91
N ILE A 252 27.53 20.24 8.97
CA ILE A 252 28.13 19.80 10.22
C ILE A 252 29.26 20.76 10.59
N ILE A 253 29.01 21.56 11.61
CA ILE A 253 29.89 22.64 12.02
C ILE A 253 30.32 22.39 13.47
N THR A 254 31.65 22.36 13.70
CA THR A 254 32.20 22.24 15.04
C THR A 254 32.29 23.61 15.74
N LYS A 255 32.42 23.62 17.07
CA LYS A 255 32.40 24.86 17.89
C LYS A 255 33.60 25.84 17.62
N ASP A 256 34.59 25.41 16.86
CA ASP A 256 35.64 26.25 16.32
C ASP A 256 35.23 27.03 15.06
N GLY A 257 33.95 26.88 14.62
CA GLY A 257 33.40 27.51 13.44
C GLY A 257 33.79 26.82 12.13
N THR A 258 34.43 25.64 12.18
CA THR A 258 34.82 24.90 10.98
C THR A 258 33.65 24.07 10.47
N VAL A 259 33.33 24.25 9.17
CA VAL A 259 32.40 23.38 8.45
C VAL A 259 33.13 22.07 8.10
N ARG A 260 32.81 20.99 8.79
CA ARG A 260 33.40 19.67 8.55
C ARG A 260 32.82 19.00 7.32
N TYR A 261 31.49 19.07 7.18
CA TYR A 261 30.77 18.59 6.00
C TYR A 261 29.67 19.59 5.64
N THR A 262 29.43 19.77 4.35
CA THR A 262 28.30 20.57 3.87
C THR A 262 27.09 19.68 3.62
N GLN A 263 25.90 20.24 3.79
CA GLN A 263 24.64 19.55 3.48
C GLN A 263 24.66 18.96 2.05
N GLY A 264 24.30 17.69 1.91
CA GLY A 264 24.30 16.97 0.63
C GLY A 264 25.65 16.39 0.22
N GLN A 265 26.72 16.63 0.99
CA GLN A 265 28.03 16.05 0.72
C GLN A 265 28.04 14.56 1.03
N GLN A 266 28.47 13.74 0.07
CA GLN A 266 28.78 12.34 0.34
C GLN A 266 30.09 12.26 1.15
N VAL A 267 30.00 11.63 2.32
CA VAL A 267 31.13 11.55 3.26
C VAL A 267 31.74 10.17 3.34
N ASP A 268 30.95 9.13 3.03
CA ASP A 268 31.44 7.73 3.03
C ASP A 268 30.60 6.82 2.13
N THR A 269 31.08 5.58 1.98
CA THR A 269 30.35 4.48 1.33
C THR A 269 30.51 3.21 2.14
N ILE A 270 29.42 2.75 2.76
CA ILE A 270 29.37 1.51 3.52
C ILE A 270 29.10 0.34 2.58
N THR A 271 29.86 -0.75 2.72
CA THR A 271 29.61 -2.01 2.02
C THR A 271 29.37 -3.11 3.04
N CYS A 272 28.20 -3.78 2.94
CA CYS A 272 27.88 -4.90 3.82
C CYS A 272 28.66 -6.15 3.41
N ASP A 273 29.23 -6.82 4.40
CA ASP A 273 29.93 -8.08 4.26
C ASP A 273 28.96 -9.28 4.02
N GLU A 274 29.49 -10.51 3.99
CA GLU A 274 28.67 -11.73 3.80
C GLU A 274 27.68 -11.97 4.95
N ALA A 275 27.97 -11.44 6.15
CA ALA A 275 27.06 -11.47 7.29
C ALA A 275 26.01 -10.34 7.28
N GLY A 276 25.96 -9.56 6.20
CA GLY A 276 25.05 -8.42 6.06
C GLY A 276 25.42 -7.21 6.91
N TYR A 277 26.59 -7.23 7.55
CA TYR A 277 27.06 -6.16 8.43
C TYR A 277 27.95 -5.18 7.68
N GLY A 278 27.78 -3.89 7.96
CA GLY A 278 28.62 -2.83 7.44
C GLY A 278 28.71 -1.66 8.42
N GLU A 279 29.85 -0.96 8.40
CA GLU A 279 30.07 0.23 9.20
C GLU A 279 30.74 1.34 8.39
N SER A 280 30.49 2.58 8.77
CA SER A 280 31.14 3.73 8.18
C SER A 280 32.55 3.94 8.74
N VAL A 281 33.32 4.82 8.10
CA VAL A 281 34.45 5.48 8.76
C VAL A 281 33.96 6.30 9.96
N GLU A 282 34.87 6.77 10.80
CA GLU A 282 34.55 7.70 11.88
C GLU A 282 34.07 9.02 11.30
N LEU A 283 32.84 9.42 11.69
CA LEU A 283 32.14 10.63 11.25
C LEU A 283 32.00 11.60 12.41
N TYR A 284 32.03 12.90 12.14
CA TYR A 284 31.68 13.93 13.13
C TYR A 284 30.23 13.80 13.57
N LEU A 285 29.95 14.28 14.79
CA LEU A 285 28.58 14.26 15.33
C LEU A 285 27.64 15.09 14.47
N GLY A 286 26.42 14.57 14.22
CA GLY A 286 25.41 15.24 13.41
C GLY A 286 24.51 14.27 12.67
N LYS A 287 23.67 14.79 11.76
CA LYS A 287 22.67 14.02 11.04
C LYS A 287 23.15 13.64 9.64
N TYR A 288 22.88 12.40 9.30
CA TYR A 288 23.25 11.82 8.02
C TYR A 288 22.07 11.10 7.38
N THR A 289 22.09 11.05 6.06
CA THR A 289 21.17 10.23 5.26
C THR A 289 21.94 9.11 4.61
N VAL A 290 21.49 7.87 4.82
CA VAL A 290 22.10 6.66 4.25
C VAL A 290 21.23 6.19 3.09
N GLN A 291 21.79 6.22 1.88
CA GLN A 291 21.09 5.86 0.65
C GLN A 291 21.69 4.60 0.05
N GLN A 292 20.86 3.61 -0.24
CA GLN A 292 21.33 2.40 -0.91
C GLN A 292 21.67 2.68 -2.37
N GLN A 293 22.92 2.48 -2.77
CA GLN A 293 23.37 2.59 -4.16
C GLN A 293 23.12 1.31 -4.94
N SER A 294 23.35 0.18 -4.32
CA SER A 294 23.14 -1.13 -4.92
C SER A 294 22.71 -2.14 -3.88
N SER A 295 21.81 -3.03 -4.27
CA SER A 295 21.50 -4.24 -3.52
C SER A 295 22.11 -5.45 -4.22
N PRO A 296 22.37 -6.55 -3.52
CA PRO A 296 22.87 -7.78 -4.13
C PRO A 296 21.90 -8.31 -5.19
N ASN A 297 22.37 -9.25 -6.02
CA ASN A 297 21.52 -9.91 -7.00
C ASN A 297 20.32 -10.55 -6.30
N TYR A 298 19.17 -10.60 -6.98
CA TYR A 298 17.89 -11.12 -6.48
C TYR A 298 17.12 -10.20 -5.51
N TYR A 299 17.70 -9.11 -5.02
CA TYR A 299 17.08 -8.20 -4.07
C TYR A 299 16.79 -6.83 -4.66
N THR A 300 15.71 -6.20 -4.23
CA THR A 300 15.38 -4.82 -4.61
C THR A 300 16.25 -3.83 -3.85
N THR A 301 16.47 -2.66 -4.44
CA THR A 301 17.11 -1.54 -3.75
C THR A 301 16.05 -0.79 -2.91
N MET A 302 16.41 -0.34 -1.71
CA MET A 302 15.52 0.46 -0.84
C MET A 302 14.99 1.68 -1.60
N GLN A 303 13.74 2.06 -1.31
CA GLN A 303 13.11 3.27 -1.87
C GLN A 303 13.24 4.48 -0.95
N GLN A 304 13.26 4.24 0.35
CA GLN A 304 13.38 5.29 1.34
C GLN A 304 14.80 5.31 1.87
N ASP A 305 15.35 6.51 1.95
CA ASP A 305 16.63 6.72 2.59
C ASP A 305 16.48 6.51 4.10
N LEU A 306 17.55 6.06 4.74
CA LEU A 306 17.61 5.90 6.19
C LEU A 306 18.22 7.16 6.79
N ASP A 307 17.54 7.77 7.74
CA ASP A 307 18.09 8.83 8.55
C ASP A 307 18.88 8.22 9.73
N ALA A 308 20.12 8.66 9.90
CA ALA A 308 21.01 8.24 10.97
C ALA A 308 21.58 9.45 11.68
N GLU A 309 21.68 9.39 12.99
CA GLU A 309 22.33 10.43 13.81
C GLU A 309 23.58 9.86 14.45
N VAL A 310 24.69 10.55 14.23
CA VAL A 310 25.97 10.20 14.86
C VAL A 310 26.09 10.98 16.14
N GLU A 311 26.04 10.28 17.26
CA GLU A 311 26.11 10.82 18.60
C GLU A 311 27.44 10.47 19.29
N LYS A 312 27.77 11.19 20.35
CA LYS A 312 28.94 10.92 21.16
C LYS A 312 28.89 9.54 21.81
N LYS A 313 30.01 8.85 21.84
CA LYS A 313 30.16 7.57 22.57
C LYS A 313 30.00 7.78 24.09
N ASN A 314 28.84 7.38 24.61
CA ASN A 314 28.55 7.45 26.05
C ASN A 314 28.75 6.08 26.74
N GLY A 315 29.78 5.34 26.35
CA GLY A 315 30.08 4.00 26.89
C GLY A 315 29.18 2.88 26.32
N SER A 316 28.27 3.17 25.42
CA SER A 316 27.47 2.19 24.65
C SER A 316 27.97 2.11 23.21
N ASP A 317 27.74 0.96 22.60
CA ASP A 317 27.97 0.80 21.16
C ASP A 317 27.01 1.71 20.35
N PRO A 318 27.45 2.20 19.17
CA PRO A 318 26.59 2.93 18.24
C PRO A 318 25.34 2.11 17.86
N GLU A 319 24.24 2.81 17.57
CA GLU A 319 23.01 2.16 17.14
C GLU A 319 23.23 1.29 15.89
N LEU A 320 22.66 0.09 15.91
CA LEU A 320 22.66 -0.81 14.76
C LEU A 320 21.37 -0.64 13.96
N HIS A 321 21.48 0.02 12.82
CA HIS A 321 20.34 0.21 11.91
C HIS A 321 20.07 -1.06 11.10
N LYS A 322 18.87 -1.62 11.26
CA LYS A 322 18.44 -2.79 10.50
C LYS A 322 17.78 -2.41 9.19
N ILE A 323 18.19 -3.06 8.12
CA ILE A 323 17.67 -2.86 6.77
C ILE A 323 17.09 -4.18 6.28
N ASP A 324 15.76 -4.23 6.22
CA ASP A 324 15.05 -5.36 5.64
C ASP A 324 14.94 -5.17 4.13
N THR A 325 15.55 -6.06 3.37
CA THR A 325 15.57 -6.02 1.90
C THR A 325 14.70 -7.12 1.30
N GLU A 326 13.90 -6.77 0.30
CA GLU A 326 12.95 -7.69 -0.33
C GLU A 326 13.56 -8.38 -1.54
N LYS A 327 13.32 -9.69 -1.69
CA LYS A 327 13.62 -10.39 -2.94
C LYS A 327 12.67 -9.96 -4.07
N THR A 328 13.23 -9.84 -5.25
CA THR A 328 12.43 -9.69 -6.48
C THR A 328 11.60 -10.95 -6.72
N LYS A 329 10.29 -10.81 -6.93
CA LYS A 329 9.37 -11.93 -7.05
C LYS A 329 8.44 -11.79 -8.25
N ILE A 330 8.14 -12.91 -8.91
CA ILE A 330 7.03 -13.04 -9.83
C ILE A 330 6.10 -14.11 -9.27
N LEU A 331 4.84 -13.75 -9.07
CA LEU A 331 3.78 -14.67 -8.70
C LEU A 331 2.94 -14.96 -9.94
N LEU A 332 2.87 -16.21 -10.37
CA LEU A 332 1.93 -16.64 -11.39
C LEU A 332 0.69 -17.21 -10.70
N ASN A 333 -0.48 -16.75 -11.11
CA ASN A 333 -1.76 -17.33 -10.70
C ASN A 333 -2.41 -17.93 -11.93
N VAL A 334 -2.68 -19.22 -11.90
CA VAL A 334 -3.31 -19.93 -13.02
C VAL A 334 -4.72 -20.33 -12.60
N THR A 335 -5.71 -19.86 -13.36
CA THR A 335 -7.11 -20.06 -13.04
C THR A 335 -7.92 -20.50 -14.25
N ASP A 336 -9.06 -21.13 -14.00
CA ASP A 336 -10.05 -21.43 -15.01
C ASP A 336 -10.72 -20.15 -15.52
N GLU A 337 -10.75 -19.95 -16.84
CA GLU A 337 -11.23 -18.72 -17.49
C GLU A 337 -12.70 -18.40 -17.15
N LEU A 338 -13.54 -19.40 -16.88
CA LEU A 338 -14.95 -19.19 -16.59
C LEU A 338 -15.27 -19.11 -15.10
N THR A 339 -14.66 -19.99 -14.30
CA THR A 339 -15.01 -20.15 -12.88
C THR A 339 -14.06 -19.43 -11.95
N SER A 340 -12.92 -18.96 -12.47
CA SER A 340 -11.81 -18.40 -11.68
C SER A 340 -11.26 -19.35 -10.61
N SER A 341 -11.54 -20.65 -10.73
CA SER A 341 -11.00 -21.66 -9.83
C SER A 341 -9.51 -21.87 -10.08
N ALA A 342 -8.73 -22.00 -9.01
CA ALA A 342 -7.30 -22.26 -9.08
C ALA A 342 -6.99 -23.59 -9.79
N LEU A 343 -5.94 -23.64 -10.60
CA LEU A 343 -5.57 -24.79 -11.41
C LEU A 343 -4.17 -25.31 -11.02
N GLU A 344 -4.15 -26.51 -10.45
CA GLU A 344 -2.93 -27.25 -10.12
C GLU A 344 -2.38 -27.98 -11.36
N GLY A 345 -1.03 -28.06 -11.45
CA GLY A 345 -0.35 -28.90 -12.44
C GLY A 345 -0.13 -28.24 -13.81
N ALA A 346 -0.41 -26.96 -13.97
CA ALA A 346 0.03 -26.21 -15.15
C ALA A 346 1.56 -26.07 -15.15
N VAL A 347 2.21 -26.42 -16.25
CA VAL A 347 3.68 -26.46 -16.38
C VAL A 347 4.16 -25.31 -17.24
N PHE A 348 5.09 -24.51 -16.69
CA PHE A 348 5.66 -23.34 -17.34
C PHE A 348 7.17 -23.49 -17.56
N THR A 349 7.64 -22.91 -18.64
CA THR A 349 9.06 -22.67 -18.90
C THR A 349 9.36 -21.21 -18.66
N VAL A 350 10.34 -20.93 -17.78
CA VAL A 350 10.84 -19.59 -17.45
C VAL A 350 12.23 -19.44 -18.00
N THR A 351 12.43 -18.58 -18.97
CA THR A 351 13.70 -18.36 -19.66
C THR A 351 14.27 -16.98 -19.34
N ASN A 352 15.46 -16.93 -18.76
CA ASN A 352 16.25 -15.72 -18.63
C ASN A 352 16.86 -15.37 -20.00
N ARG A 353 16.40 -14.28 -20.61
CA ARG A 353 16.84 -13.90 -21.97
C ARG A 353 18.28 -13.41 -22.06
N ARG A 354 18.87 -13.01 -20.95
CA ARG A 354 20.28 -12.56 -20.92
C ARG A 354 21.25 -13.75 -20.92
N THR A 355 20.97 -14.77 -20.10
CA THR A 355 21.83 -15.94 -19.95
C THR A 355 21.43 -17.10 -20.84
N GLY A 356 20.20 -17.14 -21.32
CA GLY A 356 19.60 -18.28 -22.03
C GLY A 356 19.23 -19.44 -21.12
N THR A 357 19.39 -19.31 -19.81
CA THR A 357 19.01 -20.36 -18.86
C THR A 357 17.50 -20.51 -18.79
N THR A 358 17.05 -21.74 -18.71
CA THR A 358 15.64 -22.10 -18.67
C THR A 358 15.39 -23.01 -17.48
N GLN A 359 14.30 -22.72 -16.75
CA GLN A 359 13.78 -23.60 -15.70
C GLN A 359 12.33 -23.99 -16.01
N THR A 360 11.94 -25.17 -15.55
CA THR A 360 10.57 -25.65 -15.65
C THR A 360 9.96 -25.67 -14.26
N VAL A 361 8.76 -25.10 -14.14
CA VAL A 361 8.02 -24.96 -12.87
C VAL A 361 6.56 -25.38 -13.10
N ALA A 362 5.87 -25.80 -12.04
CA ALA A 362 4.47 -26.20 -12.12
C ALA A 362 3.65 -25.52 -11.01
N THR A 363 2.36 -25.26 -11.28
CA THR A 363 1.45 -24.72 -10.29
C THR A 363 1.17 -25.70 -9.17
N ASP A 364 1.09 -25.20 -7.95
CA ASP A 364 0.70 -25.93 -6.75
C ASP A 364 -0.84 -26.10 -6.64
N GLY A 365 -1.31 -26.70 -5.54
CA GLY A 365 -2.74 -26.92 -5.27
C GLY A 365 -3.57 -25.63 -5.13
N SER A 366 -2.92 -24.48 -4.99
CA SER A 366 -3.55 -23.15 -5.01
C SER A 366 -3.48 -22.46 -6.38
N GLY A 367 -2.99 -23.16 -7.40
CA GLY A 367 -2.82 -22.63 -8.76
C GLY A 367 -1.69 -21.64 -8.90
N GLN A 368 -0.72 -21.65 -7.97
CA GLN A 368 0.33 -20.64 -7.89
C GLN A 368 1.72 -21.17 -8.20
N ILE A 369 2.53 -20.31 -8.78
CA ILE A 369 3.99 -20.47 -8.90
C ILE A 369 4.62 -19.21 -8.36
N ARG A 370 5.53 -19.35 -7.40
CA ARG A 370 6.34 -18.26 -6.89
C ARG A 370 7.76 -18.38 -7.44
N LEU A 371 8.13 -17.42 -8.28
CA LEU A 371 9.50 -17.31 -8.80
C LEU A 371 10.26 -16.30 -7.95
N THR A 372 11.37 -16.74 -7.41
CA THR A 372 12.35 -15.93 -6.66
C THR A 372 13.73 -16.07 -7.32
N ASP A 373 14.73 -15.44 -6.75
CA ASP A 373 16.12 -15.48 -7.24
C ASP A 373 16.24 -15.05 -8.71
N LEU A 374 15.54 -13.94 -9.02
CA LEU A 374 15.49 -13.35 -10.34
C LEU A 374 16.65 -12.38 -10.54
N ASP A 375 17.46 -12.63 -11.56
CA ASP A 375 18.57 -11.75 -11.95
C ASP A 375 18.08 -10.35 -12.32
N LYS A 376 18.86 -9.35 -11.92
CA LYS A 376 18.64 -7.95 -12.31
C LYS A 376 19.05 -7.67 -13.75
N SER A 377 18.56 -6.55 -14.29
CA SER A 377 18.88 -6.05 -15.63
C SER A 377 18.66 -7.10 -16.72
N THR A 378 17.53 -7.82 -16.64
CA THR A 378 17.20 -8.86 -17.62
C THR A 378 15.69 -8.98 -17.84
N THR A 379 15.34 -9.68 -18.90
CA THR A 379 13.94 -10.01 -19.23
C THR A 379 13.74 -11.50 -19.07
N TYR A 380 12.68 -11.87 -18.37
CA TYR A 380 12.21 -13.25 -18.28
C TYR A 380 11.07 -13.47 -19.28
N LEU A 381 11.18 -14.58 -20.04
CA LEU A 381 10.12 -15.10 -20.88
C LEU A 381 9.46 -16.25 -20.16
N ILE A 382 8.17 -16.15 -19.94
CA ILE A 382 7.35 -17.16 -19.26
C ILE A 382 6.35 -17.69 -20.28
N ARG A 383 6.38 -19.00 -20.52
CA ARG A 383 5.52 -19.69 -21.48
C ARG A 383 4.95 -20.93 -20.85
N GLU A 384 3.66 -21.13 -20.99
CA GLU A 384 3.02 -22.37 -20.61
C GLU A 384 3.38 -23.48 -21.62
N GLN A 385 3.89 -24.61 -21.10
CA GLN A 385 4.21 -25.77 -21.90
C GLN A 385 3.10 -26.81 -21.88
N GLN A 386 2.42 -26.92 -20.76
CA GLN A 386 1.38 -27.90 -20.56
C GLN A 386 0.34 -27.34 -19.59
N ALA A 387 -0.91 -27.28 -20.04
CA ALA A 387 -2.04 -26.98 -19.19
C ALA A 387 -2.41 -28.20 -18.30
N PRO A 388 -3.18 -27.99 -17.23
CA PRO A 388 -3.79 -29.07 -16.47
C PRO A 388 -4.65 -29.98 -17.34
N GLU A 389 -4.96 -31.19 -16.85
CA GLU A 389 -5.71 -32.18 -17.57
C GLU A 389 -7.07 -31.62 -18.07
N ASN A 390 -7.37 -31.84 -19.35
CA ASN A 390 -8.54 -31.35 -20.07
C ASN A 390 -8.62 -29.84 -20.33
N TYR A 391 -7.63 -29.08 -19.90
CA TYR A 391 -7.52 -27.64 -20.18
C TYR A 391 -6.67 -27.41 -21.44
N ARG A 392 -6.90 -26.27 -22.09
CA ARG A 392 -6.03 -25.75 -23.15
C ARG A 392 -5.02 -24.77 -22.56
N PRO A 393 -3.76 -24.89 -22.98
CA PRO A 393 -2.71 -23.97 -22.50
C PRO A 393 -2.96 -22.55 -23.00
N ASP A 394 -2.41 -21.58 -22.28
CA ASP A 394 -2.24 -20.23 -22.78
C ASP A 394 -1.05 -20.20 -23.77
N ASP A 395 -1.33 -19.91 -25.02
CA ASP A 395 -0.32 -19.83 -26.09
C ASP A 395 0.44 -18.49 -26.08
N THR A 396 0.15 -17.60 -25.12
CA THR A 396 0.74 -16.26 -25.03
C THR A 396 2.14 -16.32 -24.41
N ASP A 397 3.07 -15.60 -25.01
CA ASP A 397 4.40 -15.36 -24.44
C ASP A 397 4.34 -14.19 -23.46
N HIS A 398 4.47 -14.46 -22.17
CA HIS A 398 4.53 -13.43 -21.14
C HIS A 398 5.96 -13.01 -20.92
N THR A 399 6.20 -11.70 -20.88
CA THR A 399 7.53 -11.14 -20.65
C THR A 399 7.53 -10.23 -19.43
N VAL A 400 8.50 -10.44 -18.53
CA VAL A 400 8.70 -9.64 -17.32
C VAL A 400 10.11 -9.07 -17.33
N ILE A 401 10.23 -7.75 -17.16
CA ILE A 401 11.50 -7.03 -17.13
C ILE A 401 11.88 -6.74 -15.68
N VAL A 402 13.01 -7.27 -15.25
CA VAL A 402 13.62 -6.93 -13.97
C VAL A 402 14.64 -5.82 -14.20
N ALA A 403 14.43 -4.67 -13.61
CA ALA A 403 15.29 -3.51 -13.73
C ALA A 403 16.63 -3.67 -12.97
N ALA A 404 17.54 -2.71 -13.09
CA ALA A 404 18.84 -2.73 -12.43
C ALA A 404 18.72 -2.63 -10.90
N ASP A 405 17.68 -2.01 -10.39
CA ASP A 405 17.36 -1.90 -8.97
C ASP A 405 16.60 -3.13 -8.41
N GLY A 406 16.39 -4.16 -9.24
CA GLY A 406 15.67 -5.38 -8.88
C GLY A 406 14.15 -5.25 -8.96
N ARG A 407 13.59 -4.14 -9.40
CA ARG A 407 12.15 -3.91 -9.47
C ARG A 407 11.55 -4.35 -10.79
N ILE A 408 10.26 -4.67 -10.73
CA ILE A 408 9.42 -4.97 -11.87
C ILE A 408 8.32 -3.90 -11.86
N ASP A 409 8.25 -3.07 -12.91
CA ASP A 409 7.30 -1.95 -13.01
C ASP A 409 7.26 -1.04 -11.77
N GLY A 410 8.44 -0.83 -11.14
CA GLY A 410 8.60 -0.02 -9.94
C GLY A 410 8.28 -0.72 -8.62
N ALA A 411 7.90 -1.99 -8.62
CA ALA A 411 7.60 -2.79 -7.43
C ALA A 411 8.62 -3.92 -7.21
N GLY A 412 8.73 -4.42 -5.97
CA GLY A 412 9.57 -5.59 -5.64
C GLY A 412 8.98 -6.91 -6.13
N SER A 413 7.69 -6.93 -6.44
CA SER A 413 6.99 -8.11 -6.93
C SER A 413 5.96 -7.75 -7.98
N THR A 414 5.66 -8.68 -8.87
CA THR A 414 4.55 -8.60 -9.82
C THR A 414 3.74 -9.89 -9.81
N THR A 415 2.46 -9.76 -10.17
CA THR A 415 1.56 -10.91 -10.34
C THR A 415 1.21 -11.03 -11.82
N LEU A 416 1.28 -12.25 -12.33
CA LEU A 416 0.87 -12.63 -13.67
C LEU A 416 -0.34 -13.56 -13.54
N ASP A 417 -1.51 -13.05 -13.91
CA ASP A 417 -2.74 -13.83 -13.93
C ASP A 417 -2.88 -14.48 -15.30
N ILE A 418 -2.87 -15.80 -15.32
CA ILE A 418 -2.96 -16.63 -16.51
C ILE A 418 -4.23 -17.46 -16.42
N THR A 419 -4.96 -17.55 -17.51
CA THR A 419 -6.21 -18.32 -17.54
C THR A 419 -6.12 -19.45 -18.54
N ASN A 420 -6.49 -20.66 -18.10
CA ASN A 420 -6.65 -21.79 -18.99
C ASN A 420 -8.12 -22.04 -19.30
N ARG A 421 -8.37 -22.48 -20.51
CA ARG A 421 -9.71 -22.71 -21.03
C ARG A 421 -10.08 -24.17 -20.94
N LEU A 422 -11.21 -24.46 -20.28
CA LEU A 422 -11.82 -25.77 -20.27
C LEU A 422 -13.06 -25.78 -21.18
N LEU A 423 -13.12 -26.69 -22.15
CA LEU A 423 -14.32 -26.85 -22.96
C LEU A 423 -15.43 -27.48 -22.13
N ARG A 424 -16.53 -26.77 -21.97
CA ARG A 424 -17.70 -27.21 -21.21
C ARG A 424 -18.90 -27.36 -22.10
N VAL A 425 -19.48 -28.56 -22.14
CA VAL A 425 -20.68 -28.87 -22.90
C VAL A 425 -21.73 -29.44 -21.97
N SER A 426 -22.86 -28.77 -21.85
CA SER A 426 -24.01 -29.24 -21.07
C SER A 426 -25.11 -29.75 -22.01
N ILE A 427 -25.50 -30.99 -21.84
CA ILE A 427 -26.54 -31.63 -22.68
C ILE A 427 -27.72 -31.98 -21.79
N SER A 428 -28.90 -31.45 -22.11
CA SER A 428 -30.15 -31.71 -21.38
C SER A 428 -31.24 -32.24 -22.29
N ALA A 429 -32.11 -33.10 -21.74
CA ALA A 429 -33.35 -33.47 -22.38
C ALA A 429 -34.43 -32.44 -22.02
N VAL A 430 -35.06 -31.81 -23.02
CA VAL A 430 -36.00 -30.72 -22.80
C VAL A 430 -37.36 -31.06 -23.45
N ASP A 431 -38.42 -30.92 -22.65
CA ASP A 431 -39.79 -31.10 -23.17
C ASP A 431 -40.11 -30.03 -24.23
N THR A 432 -40.59 -30.44 -25.37
CA THR A 432 -40.86 -29.56 -26.52
C THR A 432 -41.98 -28.56 -26.31
N VAL A 433 -42.92 -28.86 -25.40
CA VAL A 433 -44.10 -28.02 -25.10
C VAL A 433 -43.88 -27.20 -23.85
N LEU A 434 -43.48 -27.86 -22.77
CA LEU A 434 -43.33 -27.22 -21.46
C LEU A 434 -42.01 -26.47 -21.31
N ARG A 435 -41.03 -26.69 -22.19
CA ARG A 435 -39.70 -26.03 -22.16
C ARG A 435 -38.92 -26.27 -20.85
N SER A 436 -39.27 -27.33 -20.13
CA SER A 436 -38.59 -27.75 -18.91
C SER A 436 -37.71 -28.97 -19.16
N ASN A 437 -36.64 -29.12 -18.35
CA ASN A 437 -35.83 -30.33 -18.36
C ASN A 437 -36.68 -31.54 -18.00
N THR A 438 -36.33 -32.69 -18.59
CA THR A 438 -37.02 -33.98 -18.39
C THR A 438 -36.03 -34.97 -17.79
N GLU A 439 -36.49 -35.68 -16.77
CA GLU A 439 -35.75 -36.76 -16.11
C GLU A 439 -36.11 -38.14 -16.71
N GLY A 440 -35.17 -39.09 -16.57
CA GLY A 440 -35.42 -40.48 -16.89
C GLY A 440 -35.23 -40.89 -18.36
N GLU A 441 -34.84 -39.94 -19.23
CA GLU A 441 -34.55 -40.25 -20.62
C GLU A 441 -33.16 -40.84 -20.77
N GLN A 442 -33.05 -41.99 -21.45
CA GLN A 442 -31.75 -42.56 -21.81
C GLN A 442 -31.17 -41.80 -23.00
N LEU A 443 -29.96 -41.27 -22.83
CA LEU A 443 -29.22 -40.53 -23.86
C LEU A 443 -27.86 -41.18 -24.08
N SER A 444 -27.38 -41.15 -25.31
CA SER A 444 -26.07 -41.67 -25.70
C SER A 444 -25.38 -40.68 -26.64
N LEU A 445 -24.15 -40.28 -26.28
CA LEU A 445 -23.31 -39.35 -27.02
C LEU A 445 -22.33 -40.12 -27.91
N TYR A 446 -22.24 -39.72 -29.16
CA TYR A 446 -21.38 -40.29 -30.20
C TYR A 446 -20.56 -39.20 -30.87
N ASN A 447 -19.35 -39.58 -31.34
CA ASN A 447 -18.55 -38.72 -32.22
C ASN A 447 -18.98 -38.91 -33.71
N GLU A 448 -18.33 -38.20 -34.62
CA GLU A 448 -18.58 -38.27 -36.07
C GLU A 448 -18.34 -39.68 -36.66
N GLN A 449 -17.52 -40.49 -36.03
CA GLN A 449 -17.16 -41.84 -36.46
C GLN A 449 -18.12 -42.90 -35.91
N ASP A 450 -19.29 -42.49 -35.41
CA ASP A 450 -20.30 -43.36 -34.78
C ASP A 450 -19.74 -44.13 -33.54
N GLN A 451 -18.66 -43.64 -32.89
CA GLN A 451 -18.14 -44.24 -31.67
C GLN A 451 -18.88 -43.67 -30.45
N LEU A 452 -19.33 -44.58 -29.58
CA LEU A 452 -20.01 -44.23 -28.35
C LEU A 452 -18.98 -43.61 -27.36
N ILE A 453 -19.23 -42.38 -26.94
CA ILE A 453 -18.42 -41.68 -25.92
C ILE A 453 -18.97 -41.98 -24.53
N ARG A 454 -20.27 -41.73 -24.33
CA ARG A 454 -20.93 -41.92 -23.03
C ARG A 454 -22.43 -42.12 -23.18
N SER A 455 -23.01 -42.92 -22.27
CA SER A 455 -24.45 -43.02 -22.09
C SER A 455 -24.83 -42.62 -20.67
N TRP A 456 -25.95 -41.91 -20.51
CA TRP A 456 -26.47 -41.46 -19.23
C TRP A 456 -27.99 -41.38 -19.24
N THR A 457 -28.57 -41.22 -18.04
CA THR A 457 -30.00 -40.95 -17.87
C THR A 457 -30.16 -39.46 -17.54
N SER A 458 -31.05 -38.77 -18.25
CA SER A 458 -31.28 -37.34 -18.01
C SER A 458 -31.83 -37.08 -16.61
N SER A 459 -31.41 -35.94 -16.04
CA SER A 459 -31.88 -35.39 -14.77
C SER A 459 -32.60 -34.06 -15.00
N ASP A 460 -33.00 -33.41 -13.93
CA ASP A 460 -33.56 -32.03 -13.92
C ASP A 460 -32.54 -30.97 -14.35
N SER A 461 -31.26 -31.32 -14.37
CA SER A 461 -30.14 -30.48 -14.84
C SER A 461 -29.50 -31.13 -16.10
N GLY A 462 -28.74 -30.31 -16.84
CA GLY A 462 -27.93 -30.82 -17.96
C GLY A 462 -26.77 -31.70 -17.48
N GLN A 463 -26.43 -32.75 -18.24
CA GLN A 463 -25.20 -33.49 -18.04
C GLN A 463 -24.03 -32.66 -18.55
N LEU A 464 -23.08 -32.31 -17.68
CA LEU A 464 -21.86 -31.57 -18.02
C LEU A 464 -20.79 -32.57 -18.54
N PHE A 465 -20.16 -32.19 -19.65
CA PHE A 465 -18.99 -32.85 -20.24
C PHE A 465 -17.86 -31.84 -20.27
N THR A 466 -16.70 -32.22 -19.78
CA THR A 466 -15.45 -31.40 -19.75
C THR A 466 -14.29 -32.09 -20.45
N ASP A 467 -14.52 -33.30 -20.94
CA ASP A 467 -13.58 -34.20 -21.62
C ASP A 467 -13.81 -34.30 -23.14
N LEU A 468 -14.66 -33.43 -23.70
CA LEU A 468 -14.88 -33.38 -25.15
C LEU A 468 -13.86 -32.45 -25.81
N THR A 469 -13.41 -32.84 -26.99
CA THR A 469 -12.59 -32.00 -27.87
C THR A 469 -13.46 -31.19 -28.83
N GLU A 470 -12.90 -30.14 -29.41
CA GLU A 470 -13.53 -29.42 -30.51
C GLU A 470 -13.87 -30.40 -31.66
N GLY A 471 -15.08 -30.28 -32.20
CA GLY A 471 -15.54 -31.19 -33.26
C GLY A 471 -17.04 -31.40 -33.28
N SER A 472 -17.48 -32.24 -34.17
CA SER A 472 -18.90 -32.57 -34.35
C SER A 472 -19.29 -33.85 -33.60
N TYR A 473 -20.41 -33.76 -32.93
CA TYR A 473 -20.98 -34.83 -32.11
C TYR A 473 -22.47 -34.95 -32.36
N TYR A 474 -23.05 -36.04 -31.93
CA TYR A 474 -24.51 -36.15 -31.90
C TYR A 474 -24.98 -36.98 -30.71
N VAL A 475 -26.19 -36.69 -30.27
CA VAL A 475 -26.88 -37.47 -29.23
C VAL A 475 -27.98 -38.31 -29.86
N VAL A 476 -28.14 -39.53 -29.34
CA VAL A 476 -29.24 -40.43 -29.67
C VAL A 476 -30.07 -40.68 -28.40
N ARG A 477 -31.39 -40.77 -28.54
CA ARG A 477 -32.30 -41.16 -27.45
C ARG A 477 -32.44 -42.66 -27.40
N GLY A 478 -32.43 -43.21 -26.19
CA GLY A 478 -32.54 -44.65 -25.96
C GLY A 478 -31.23 -45.39 -26.20
N LYS A 479 -31.34 -46.72 -26.22
CA LYS A 479 -30.27 -47.67 -26.55
C LYS A 479 -30.32 -48.10 -28.03
N ALA A 480 -30.89 -47.27 -28.89
CA ALA A 480 -31.05 -47.58 -30.29
C ALA A 480 -29.71 -47.61 -31.02
N ASP A 481 -29.60 -48.51 -32.04
CA ASP A 481 -28.48 -48.52 -32.97
C ASP A 481 -28.36 -47.15 -33.66
N PRO A 482 -27.16 -46.46 -33.60
CA PRO A 482 -26.95 -45.18 -34.26
C PRO A 482 -27.36 -45.11 -35.72
N ALA A 483 -27.28 -46.25 -36.45
CA ALA A 483 -27.66 -46.35 -37.86
C ALA A 483 -29.14 -46.10 -38.09
N ASN A 484 -30.00 -46.43 -37.11
CA ASN A 484 -31.45 -46.40 -37.24
C ASN A 484 -32.14 -45.37 -36.33
N ALA A 485 -31.36 -44.67 -35.51
CA ALA A 485 -31.86 -43.73 -34.55
C ALA A 485 -31.88 -42.30 -35.08
N ARG A 486 -32.78 -41.48 -34.52
CA ARG A 486 -32.76 -40.03 -34.79
C ARG A 486 -31.55 -39.41 -34.11
N LYS A 487 -30.63 -38.87 -34.91
CA LYS A 487 -29.43 -38.15 -34.45
C LYS A 487 -29.79 -36.70 -34.19
N TYR A 488 -29.28 -36.18 -33.05
CA TYR A 488 -29.34 -34.75 -32.67
C TYR A 488 -27.91 -34.19 -32.71
N PRO A 489 -27.49 -33.66 -33.89
CA PRO A 489 -26.11 -33.21 -34.08
C PRO A 489 -25.85 -31.86 -33.41
N PHE A 490 -24.61 -31.66 -32.94
CA PHE A 490 -24.08 -30.40 -32.44
C PHE A 490 -22.58 -30.34 -32.68
N THR A 491 -22.03 -29.12 -32.57
CA THR A 491 -20.59 -28.89 -32.73
C THR A 491 -20.03 -28.22 -31.47
N VAL A 492 -18.99 -28.82 -30.90
CA VAL A 492 -18.24 -28.25 -29.79
C VAL A 492 -17.27 -27.23 -30.36
N GLN A 493 -17.36 -26.00 -29.90
CA GLN A 493 -16.50 -24.88 -30.31
C GLN A 493 -15.48 -24.56 -29.21
N ASP A 494 -14.36 -23.97 -29.62
CA ASP A 494 -13.38 -23.47 -28.69
C ASP A 494 -13.87 -22.15 -28.06
N THR A 495 -14.55 -22.26 -26.93
CA THR A 495 -15.06 -21.11 -26.15
C THR A 495 -15.05 -21.43 -24.66
N ALA A 496 -14.76 -20.41 -23.85
CA ALA A 496 -14.76 -20.51 -22.38
C ALA A 496 -16.17 -20.75 -21.81
N SER A 497 -17.19 -20.22 -22.48
CA SER A 497 -18.58 -20.34 -22.01
C SER A 497 -19.11 -21.76 -22.11
N THR A 498 -19.95 -22.17 -21.15
CA THR A 498 -20.64 -23.45 -21.22
C THR A 498 -21.58 -23.48 -22.42
N GLN A 499 -21.35 -24.41 -23.32
CA GLN A 499 -22.19 -24.65 -24.52
C GLN A 499 -23.36 -25.53 -24.12
N ASN A 500 -24.58 -25.00 -24.20
CA ASN A 500 -25.78 -25.71 -23.80
C ASN A 500 -26.50 -26.30 -25.02
N TRP A 501 -26.65 -27.60 -25.02
CA TRP A 501 -27.36 -28.33 -26.08
C TRP A 501 -28.57 -29.05 -25.50
N THR A 502 -29.65 -29.06 -26.27
CA THR A 502 -30.90 -29.64 -25.82
C THR A 502 -31.37 -30.74 -26.78
N VAL A 503 -31.73 -31.86 -26.20
CA VAL A 503 -32.38 -32.98 -26.94
C VAL A 503 -33.89 -32.87 -26.72
N PRO A 504 -34.70 -32.64 -27.79
CA PRO A 504 -36.12 -32.45 -27.64
C PRO A 504 -36.82 -33.76 -27.30
N VAL A 505 -37.66 -33.71 -26.27
CA VAL A 505 -38.47 -34.82 -25.78
C VAL A 505 -39.95 -34.41 -25.79
N PHE A 506 -40.84 -35.32 -26.13
CA PHE A 506 -42.27 -35.12 -25.98
C PHE A 506 -42.77 -36.02 -24.85
N THR A 507 -43.18 -35.45 -23.76
CA THR A 507 -43.60 -36.19 -22.56
C THR A 507 -45.12 -36.36 -22.47
N LEU A 508 -45.56 -37.27 -21.59
CA LEU A 508 -46.99 -37.41 -21.29
C LEU A 508 -47.56 -36.12 -20.72
N ARG A 509 -46.76 -35.34 -19.95
CA ARG A 509 -47.16 -34.04 -19.43
C ARG A 509 -47.44 -33.04 -20.55
N SER A 510 -46.63 -33.04 -21.60
CA SER A 510 -46.87 -32.24 -22.80
C SER A 510 -48.17 -32.65 -23.53
N ALA A 511 -48.44 -33.95 -23.66
CA ALA A 511 -49.68 -34.43 -24.25
C ALA A 511 -50.91 -33.94 -23.46
N VAL A 512 -50.85 -34.02 -22.12
CA VAL A 512 -51.90 -33.50 -21.25
C VAL A 512 -52.03 -31.98 -21.36
N ALA A 513 -50.94 -31.22 -21.35
CA ALA A 513 -50.95 -29.76 -21.50
C ALA A 513 -51.57 -29.32 -22.84
N LEU A 514 -51.24 -29.98 -23.93
CA LEU A 514 -51.85 -29.71 -25.24
C LEU A 514 -53.32 -30.08 -25.28
N ALA A 515 -53.75 -31.17 -24.65
CA ALA A 515 -55.14 -31.54 -24.52
C ALA A 515 -55.95 -30.51 -23.75
N VAL A 516 -55.42 -30.03 -22.62
CA VAL A 516 -56.03 -28.95 -21.84
C VAL A 516 -56.11 -27.65 -22.66
N LEU A 517 -55.05 -27.28 -23.35
CA LEU A 517 -55.04 -26.08 -24.20
C LEU A 517 -56.09 -26.18 -25.32
N ALA A 518 -56.23 -27.38 -25.96
CA ALA A 518 -57.25 -27.63 -26.98
C ALA A 518 -58.68 -27.49 -26.44
N VAL A 519 -58.95 -27.99 -25.22
CA VAL A 519 -60.26 -27.86 -24.56
C VAL A 519 -60.55 -26.40 -24.26
N VAL A 520 -59.54 -25.66 -23.73
CA VAL A 520 -59.70 -24.20 -23.46
C VAL A 520 -59.93 -23.43 -24.75
N ALA A 521 -59.17 -23.71 -25.80
CA ALA A 521 -59.37 -23.07 -27.12
C ALA A 521 -60.77 -23.36 -27.71
N ALA A 522 -61.24 -24.63 -27.63
CA ALA A 522 -62.57 -25.02 -28.05
C ALA A 522 -63.65 -24.27 -27.24
N GLY A 523 -63.46 -24.12 -25.90
CA GLY A 523 -64.33 -23.34 -25.04
C GLY A 523 -64.39 -21.87 -25.43
N VAL A 524 -63.26 -21.27 -25.75
CA VAL A 524 -63.19 -19.87 -26.22
C VAL A 524 -63.92 -19.68 -27.56
N VAL A 525 -63.66 -20.60 -28.50
CA VAL A 525 -64.36 -20.56 -29.80
C VAL A 525 -65.88 -20.71 -29.62
N TRP A 526 -66.31 -21.67 -28.78
CA TRP A 526 -67.71 -21.83 -28.45
C TRP A 526 -68.33 -20.56 -27.82
N LEU A 527 -67.65 -19.92 -26.90
CA LEU A 527 -68.05 -18.66 -26.28
C LEU A 527 -68.16 -17.53 -27.31
N LEU A 528 -67.21 -17.41 -28.24
CA LEU A 528 -67.28 -16.42 -29.31
C LEU A 528 -68.46 -16.67 -30.26
N VAL A 529 -68.74 -17.93 -30.65
CA VAL A 529 -69.88 -18.30 -31.45
C VAL A 529 -71.18 -18.00 -30.71
N PHE A 530 -71.26 -18.32 -29.41
CA PHE A 530 -72.41 -18.03 -28.57
C PHE A 530 -72.66 -16.52 -28.48
N LEU A 531 -71.66 -15.69 -28.20
CA LEU A 531 -71.73 -14.24 -28.17
C LEU A 531 -72.14 -13.68 -29.56
N TRP A 532 -71.59 -14.22 -30.63
CA TRP A 532 -71.98 -13.80 -31.97
C TRP A 532 -73.45 -14.14 -32.27
N GLY A 533 -73.93 -15.31 -31.82
CA GLY A 533 -75.35 -15.72 -31.90
C GLY A 533 -76.29 -14.75 -31.16
N ILE A 534 -75.88 -14.29 -29.96
CA ILE A 534 -76.60 -13.26 -29.19
C ILE A 534 -76.64 -11.92 -29.94
N LEU A 535 -75.50 -11.46 -30.44
CA LEU A 535 -75.39 -10.24 -31.21
C LEU A 535 -76.20 -10.27 -32.50
N ALA A 536 -76.20 -11.43 -33.19
CA ALA A 536 -77.02 -11.67 -34.40
C ALA A 536 -78.53 -11.61 -34.08
N ARG A 537 -78.94 -12.21 -32.94
CA ARG A 537 -80.34 -12.09 -32.46
C ARG A 537 -80.75 -10.67 -32.12
N ARG A 538 -79.86 -9.91 -31.45
CA ARG A 538 -80.08 -8.49 -31.17
C ARG A 538 -80.16 -7.62 -32.43
N ARG A 539 -79.29 -7.91 -33.45
CA ARG A 539 -79.40 -7.23 -34.78
C ARG A 539 -80.69 -7.57 -35.51
N LYS A 540 -81.20 -8.84 -35.46
CA LYS A 540 -82.50 -9.21 -36.01
C LYS A 540 -83.64 -8.55 -35.28
N ALA A 541 -83.58 -8.47 -33.91
CA ALA A 541 -84.61 -7.77 -33.10
C ALA A 541 -84.64 -6.27 -33.39
N ARG A 542 -83.50 -5.62 -33.55
CA ARG A 542 -83.44 -4.19 -33.94
C ARG A 542 -83.93 -3.93 -35.35
N LYS A 543 -83.67 -4.87 -36.33
CA LYS A 543 -84.25 -4.77 -37.68
C LYS A 543 -85.75 -5.01 -37.69
N ALA A 544 -86.30 -5.90 -36.86
CA ALA A 544 -87.71 -6.13 -36.73
C ALA A 544 -88.45 -4.94 -36.08
N ALA A 545 -87.79 -4.31 -35.07
CA ALA A 545 -88.37 -3.09 -34.46
C ALA A 545 -88.36 -1.88 -35.42
N ALA A 546 -87.28 -1.69 -36.20
CA ALA A 546 -87.23 -0.65 -37.23
C ALA A 546 -88.30 -0.86 -38.36
N THR A 547 -88.61 -2.12 -38.72
CA THR A 547 -89.64 -2.41 -39.70
C THR A 547 -91.04 -2.25 -39.16
N GLN A 548 -91.25 -2.31 -37.82
CA GLN A 548 -92.53 -1.97 -37.16
C GLN A 548 -92.75 -0.47 -37.08
N ASP A 549 -91.72 0.31 -36.87
CA ASP A 549 -91.80 1.80 -36.87
C ASP A 549 -92.13 2.32 -38.29
N GLU A 550 -91.48 1.75 -39.35
CA GLU A 550 -91.85 2.10 -40.75
C GLU A 550 -93.29 1.77 -41.13
N THR A 551 -93.87 0.66 -40.58
CA THR A 551 -95.31 0.32 -40.82
C THR A 551 -96.26 1.13 -39.99
N PHE A 552 -95.84 1.74 -38.88
CA PHE A 552 -96.66 2.66 -38.06
C PHE A 552 -96.74 4.04 -38.70
N ASP A 553 -95.63 4.56 -39.24
CA ASP A 553 -95.63 5.85 -39.96
C ASP A 553 -96.36 5.83 -41.28
N GLN A 554 -96.57 4.68 -41.95
CA GLN A 554 -97.37 4.55 -43.19
C GLN A 554 -98.88 4.48 -42.95
N ASN A 555 -99.31 4.19 -41.70
CA ASN A 555 -100.72 4.16 -41.36
C ASN A 555 -101.29 5.51 -40.83
N GLU A 556 -100.42 6.44 -40.35
CA GLU A 556 -100.79 7.78 -39.95
C GLU A 556 -100.94 8.77 -41.15
N ASN A 557 -100.42 8.38 -42.33
CA ASN A 557 -100.52 9.22 -43.54
C ASN A 557 -101.64 8.79 -44.49
N LYS A 558 -102.61 8.00 -43.97
CA LYS A 558 -103.84 7.57 -44.74
C LYS A 558 -105.11 7.68 -43.93
N SER A 559 -105.23 8.77 -43.12
CA SER A 559 -106.56 9.17 -42.58
C SER A 559 -106.75 10.65 -42.71
#